data_29aae527656e4775e787008eb14126a1
#
_entry.id   29aae527656e4775e787008eb14126a1
#
_cell.length_a   1.000
_cell.length_b   1.000
_cell.length_c   1.000
_cell.angle_alpha   90.00
_cell.angle_beta   90.00
_cell.angle_gamma   90.00
#
_symmetry.space_group_name_H-M   'P 1'
#
loop_
_entity.id
_entity.type
_entity.pdbx_description
1 polymer ?
#
loop_
_entity_poly.entity_id
_entity_poly.type
_entity_poly.pdbx_seq_one_letter_code
_entity_poly.pdbx_strand_id
1 'polypeptide(L)'
;DPLWSRGLGDVYKRQIVNNGSIGAKLLSRHWIIEDANGKVQNVKGEGVVGDQPYINPGDEYQYTSGTVLETSLGTMKGSYHMMNDSVNYFDAIIPEFVLTIPRVIH
;
A
#
# COMPACT_ATOMS: atom_id res chain seq x y z
N ASP A 1 2.40 -1.57 15.82
CA ASP A 1 3.33 -0.50 15.50
C ASP A 1 3.08 0.70 16.41
N PRO A 2 4.12 1.18 17.11
CA PRO A 2 3.94 2.30 18.06
C PRO A 2 3.45 3.60 17.43
N LEU A 3 3.44 3.72 16.12
CA LEU A 3 2.91 4.91 15.45
C LEU A 3 1.46 5.19 15.77
N TRP A 4 0.69 4.15 16.03
CA TRP A 4 -0.75 4.29 16.32
C TRP A 4 -1.02 4.99 17.62
N SER A 5 -0.18 4.78 18.59
CA SER A 5 -0.37 5.36 19.89
C SER A 5 -0.19 6.87 19.89
N ARG A 6 0.27 7.45 18.81
CA ARG A 6 0.52 8.88 18.69
C ARG A 6 -0.63 9.67 18.09
N GLY A 7 -1.72 9.01 17.74
CA GLY A 7 -2.97 9.66 17.38
C GLY A 7 -3.11 10.19 15.97
N LEU A 8 -2.07 10.14 15.12
CA LEU A 8 -2.15 10.60 13.74
C LEU A 8 -1.80 9.51 12.75
N GLY A 9 -1.93 8.26 13.17
CA GLY A 9 -1.69 7.12 12.33
C GLY A 9 -2.99 6.43 11.91
N ASP A 10 -2.99 5.84 10.74
CA ASP A 10 -4.06 4.98 10.26
C ASP A 10 -3.49 3.63 9.87
N VAL A 11 -4.25 2.59 10.20
CA VAL A 11 -3.93 1.22 9.82
C VAL A 11 -4.84 0.84 8.68
N TYR A 12 -4.28 0.31 7.63
CA TYR A 12 -5.07 -0.19 6.51
C TYR A 12 -4.64 -1.61 6.17
N LYS A 13 -5.62 -2.36 5.70
CA LYS A 13 -5.44 -3.73 5.22
C LYS A 13 -5.49 -3.70 3.71
N ARG A 14 -4.50 -4.31 3.08
CA ARG A 14 -4.47 -4.43 1.62
C ARG A 14 -4.49 -5.89 1.22
N GLN A 15 -5.13 -6.14 0.11
CA GLN A 15 -5.26 -7.46 -0.46
C GLN A 15 -4.82 -7.40 -1.92
N ILE A 16 -3.89 -8.27 -2.27
CA ILE A 16 -3.39 -8.36 -3.64
C ILE A 16 -3.84 -9.71 -4.18
N VAL A 17 -4.65 -9.69 -5.24
CA VAL A 17 -5.22 -10.90 -5.81
C VAL A 17 -4.61 -11.12 -7.20
N ASN A 18 -4.13 -12.32 -7.45
CA ASN A 18 -3.66 -12.69 -8.78
C ASN A 18 -4.80 -13.36 -9.58
N ASN A 19 -5.44 -12.58 -10.41
CA ASN A 19 -6.50 -13.07 -11.29
C ASN A 19 -5.98 -13.55 -12.64
N GLY A 20 -4.67 -13.57 -12.83
CA GLY A 20 -4.05 -14.02 -14.07
C GLY A 20 -3.89 -15.52 -14.14
N SER A 21 -3.22 -15.98 -15.17
CA SER A 21 -2.96 -17.40 -15.43
C SER A 21 -1.55 -17.84 -15.04
N ILE A 22 -0.68 -16.89 -14.68
CA ILE A 22 0.71 -17.19 -14.28
C ILE A 22 1.01 -16.47 -12.97
N GLY A 23 1.97 -17.01 -12.21
CA GLY A 23 2.39 -16.43 -10.96
C GLY A 23 3.21 -15.16 -11.14
N ALA A 24 3.23 -14.32 -10.13
CA ALA A 24 3.97 -13.08 -10.13
C ALA A 24 4.56 -12.78 -8.76
N LYS A 25 5.74 -12.16 -8.77
CA LYS A 25 6.43 -11.73 -7.55
C LYS A 25 6.32 -10.22 -7.43
N LEU A 26 5.98 -9.74 -6.26
CA LEU A 26 5.97 -8.33 -5.95
C LEU A 26 7.40 -7.90 -5.61
N LEU A 27 7.96 -6.99 -6.38
CA LEU A 27 9.34 -6.55 -6.21
C LEU A 27 9.45 -5.29 -5.37
N SER A 28 8.61 -4.30 -5.67
CA SER A 28 8.66 -3.01 -4.99
C SER A 28 7.30 -2.34 -5.01
N ARG A 29 7.17 -1.28 -4.23
CA ARG A 29 5.95 -0.49 -4.14
C ARG A 29 6.27 0.98 -4.22
N HIS A 30 5.29 1.75 -4.69
CA HIS A 30 5.34 3.20 -4.69
C HIS A 30 3.99 3.74 -4.25
N TRP A 31 3.98 4.52 -3.18
CA TRP A 31 2.79 5.18 -2.66
C TRP A 31 2.90 6.68 -2.79
N ILE A 32 1.81 7.30 -3.15
CA ILE A 32 1.64 8.75 -3.17
C ILE A 32 0.52 9.07 -2.19
N ILE A 33 0.87 9.79 -1.13
CA ILE A 33 -0.04 10.10 -0.03
C ILE A 33 -0.18 11.61 0.03
N GLU A 34 -1.41 12.09 -0.03
CA GLU A 34 -1.70 13.52 0.04
C GLU A 34 -2.64 13.79 1.20
N ASP A 35 -2.29 14.79 2.03
CA ASP A 35 -3.16 15.21 3.12
C ASP A 35 -4.14 16.30 2.68
N ALA A 36 -5.01 16.74 3.60
CA ALA A 36 -6.02 17.73 3.28
C ALA A 36 -5.46 19.14 3.02
N ASN A 37 -4.20 19.37 3.38
CA ASN A 37 -3.50 20.61 3.13
C ASN A 37 -2.74 20.60 1.80
N GLY A 38 -2.81 19.51 1.05
CA GLY A 38 -2.12 19.37 -0.21
C GLY A 38 -0.66 18.92 -0.08
N LYS A 39 -0.23 18.54 1.10
CA LYS A 39 1.12 18.01 1.31
C LYS A 39 1.21 16.61 0.75
N VAL A 40 2.16 16.38 -0.14
CA VAL A 40 2.34 15.11 -0.83
C VAL A 40 3.59 14.40 -0.31
N GLN A 41 3.43 13.11 0.01
CA GLN A 41 4.53 12.25 0.39
C GLN A 41 4.66 11.13 -0.64
N ASN A 42 5.88 10.85 -1.07
CA ASN A 42 6.19 9.72 -1.92
C ASN A 42 6.93 8.68 -1.09
N VAL A 43 6.39 7.47 -1.03
CA VAL A 43 6.99 6.37 -0.28
C VAL A 43 7.32 5.25 -1.25
N LYS A 44 8.59 4.96 -1.41
CA LYS A 44 9.09 3.88 -2.26
C LYS A 44 9.83 2.88 -1.39
N GLY A 45 9.68 1.61 -1.71
CA GLY A 45 10.39 0.57 -0.99
C GLY A 45 10.29 -0.77 -1.67
N GLU A 46 11.17 -1.68 -1.28
CA GLU A 46 11.15 -3.05 -1.80
C GLU A 46 10.04 -3.84 -1.09
N GLY A 47 9.27 -4.60 -1.88
CA GLY A 47 8.24 -5.46 -1.36
C GLY A 47 7.15 -4.72 -0.60
N VAL A 48 6.50 -5.42 0.30
CA VAL A 48 5.51 -4.90 1.24
C VAL A 48 5.80 -5.47 2.63
N VAL A 49 5.90 -4.58 3.62
CA VAL A 49 6.13 -4.95 5.03
C VAL A 49 7.30 -5.94 5.18
N GLY A 50 8.40 -5.69 4.45
CA GLY A 50 9.60 -6.51 4.51
C GLY A 50 9.58 -7.77 3.65
N ASP A 51 8.50 -8.03 2.92
CA ASP A 51 8.33 -9.22 2.10
C ASP A 51 8.28 -8.89 0.63
N GLN A 52 8.79 -9.82 -0.20
CA GLN A 52 8.58 -9.81 -1.65
C GLN A 52 7.77 -11.05 -2.02
N PRO A 53 6.46 -11.04 -1.78
CA PRO A 53 5.66 -12.26 -1.92
C PRO A 53 5.51 -12.69 -3.38
N TYR A 54 5.50 -14.01 -3.56
CA TYR A 54 5.14 -14.63 -4.83
C TYR A 54 3.68 -15.07 -4.74
N ILE A 55 2.87 -14.61 -5.69
CA ILE A 55 1.44 -14.87 -5.66
C ILE A 55 1.08 -15.78 -6.83
N ASN A 56 0.63 -17.00 -6.52
CA ASN A 56 0.19 -17.96 -7.53
C ASN A 56 -1.11 -17.51 -8.19
N PRO A 57 -1.40 -17.99 -9.41
CA PRO A 57 -2.71 -17.73 -10.03
C PRO A 57 -3.85 -18.18 -9.12
N GLY A 58 -4.82 -17.30 -8.92
CA GLY A 58 -5.97 -17.58 -8.08
C GLY A 58 -5.73 -17.35 -6.59
N ASP A 59 -4.49 -17.10 -6.19
CA ASP A 59 -4.17 -16.83 -4.79
C ASP A 59 -4.19 -15.34 -4.49
N GLU A 60 -4.15 -15.05 -3.20
CA GLU A 60 -4.12 -13.68 -2.70
C GLU A 60 -3.06 -13.52 -1.63
N TYR A 61 -2.59 -12.31 -1.46
CA TYR A 61 -1.68 -11.93 -0.38
C TYR A 61 -2.28 -10.76 0.38
N GLN A 62 -2.39 -10.89 1.69
CA GLN A 62 -2.90 -9.84 2.55
C GLN A 62 -1.80 -9.32 3.44
N TYR A 63 -1.79 -8.01 3.64
CA TYR A 63 -0.88 -7.40 4.59
C TYR A 63 -1.54 -6.19 5.25
N THR A 64 -1.03 -5.84 6.42
CA THR A 64 -1.47 -4.67 7.16
C THR A 64 -0.32 -3.71 7.25
N SER A 65 -0.57 -2.46 6.94
CA SER A 65 0.43 -1.41 7.05
C SER A 65 -0.24 -0.16 7.61
N GLY A 66 0.52 0.90 7.72
CA GLY A 66 -0.01 2.14 8.26
C GLY A 66 0.71 3.34 7.71
N THR A 67 0.09 4.49 7.90
CA THR A 67 0.65 5.76 7.50
C THR A 67 0.31 6.82 8.54
N VAL A 68 1.04 7.92 8.50
CA VAL A 68 0.82 9.07 9.38
C VAL A 68 0.48 10.26 8.52
N LEU A 69 -0.63 10.92 8.87
CA LEU A 69 -1.05 12.17 8.23
C LEU A 69 -1.08 13.29 9.25
N GLU A 70 -0.81 14.50 8.80
CA GLU A 70 -0.95 15.70 9.63
C GLU A 70 -2.41 16.15 9.74
N THR A 71 -3.27 15.65 8.87
CA THR A 71 -4.70 15.94 8.85
C THR A 71 -5.50 14.66 9.04
N SER A 72 -6.76 14.78 9.46
CA SER A 72 -7.62 13.62 9.70
C SER A 72 -8.12 12.97 8.43
N LEU A 73 -7.94 13.62 7.30
CA LEU A 73 -8.39 13.15 5.99
C LEU A 73 -7.26 13.28 4.99
N GLY A 74 -7.12 12.30 4.13
CA GLY A 74 -6.15 12.33 3.05
C GLY A 74 -6.49 11.31 1.98
N THR A 75 -5.64 11.21 0.98
CA THR A 75 -5.78 10.24 -0.09
C THR A 75 -4.48 9.46 -0.28
N MET A 76 -4.61 8.26 -0.80
CA MET A 76 -3.48 7.38 -1.07
C MET A 76 -3.71 6.67 -2.39
N LYS A 77 -2.67 6.62 -3.21
CA LYS A 77 -2.66 5.87 -4.46
C LYS A 77 -1.26 5.38 -4.73
N GLY A 78 -1.09 4.50 -5.70
CA GLY A 78 0.23 4.03 -6.01
C GLY A 78 0.26 2.87 -6.97
N SER A 79 1.32 2.08 -6.86
CA SER A 79 1.50 0.92 -7.70
C SER A 79 2.39 -0.12 -7.02
N TYR A 80 2.20 -1.37 -7.42
CA TYR A 80 3.14 -2.45 -7.12
C TYR A 80 3.90 -2.78 -8.39
N HIS A 81 5.23 -2.82 -8.28
CA HIS A 81 6.07 -3.26 -9.39
C HIS A 81 6.25 -4.78 -9.30
N MET A 82 5.82 -5.47 -10.33
CA MET A 82 5.69 -6.93 -10.34
C MET A 82 6.55 -7.54 -11.44
N MET A 83 6.91 -8.80 -11.23
CA MET A 83 7.55 -9.61 -12.27
C MET A 83 6.81 -10.94 -12.34
N ASN A 84 6.35 -11.33 -13.53
CA ASN A 84 5.70 -12.62 -13.71
C ASN A 84 6.71 -13.74 -14.01
N ASP A 85 6.22 -14.98 -14.08
CA ASP A 85 7.06 -16.16 -14.33
C ASP A 85 7.74 -16.15 -15.70
N SER A 86 7.22 -15.37 -16.64
CA SER A 86 7.83 -15.19 -17.96
C SER A 86 8.89 -14.09 -17.96
N VAL A 87 9.28 -13.59 -16.78
CA VAL A 87 10.27 -12.54 -16.58
C VAL A 87 9.84 -11.22 -17.27
N ASN A 88 8.55 -10.96 -17.30
CA ASN A 88 8.01 -9.68 -17.74
C ASN A 88 7.69 -8.82 -16.54
N TYR A 89 8.09 -7.57 -16.59
CA TYR A 89 7.83 -6.59 -15.53
C TYR A 89 6.58 -5.79 -15.87
N PHE A 90 5.78 -5.50 -14.85
CA PHE A 90 4.59 -4.67 -15.03
C PHE A 90 4.24 -3.98 -13.71
N ASP A 91 3.46 -2.91 -13.81
CA ASP A 91 2.96 -2.19 -12.63
C ASP A 91 1.48 -2.52 -12.43
N ALA A 92 1.15 -2.98 -11.23
CA ALA A 92 -0.24 -3.14 -10.82
C ALA A 92 -0.67 -1.84 -10.17
N ILE A 93 -1.55 -1.10 -10.84
CA ILE A 93 -1.98 0.22 -10.38
C ILE A 93 -2.96 0.10 -9.24
N ILE A 94 -2.74 0.89 -8.20
CA ILE A 94 -3.66 0.99 -7.07
C ILE A 94 -4.41 2.31 -7.22
N PRO A 95 -5.73 2.25 -7.49
CA PRO A 95 -6.52 3.47 -7.60
C PRO A 95 -6.52 4.26 -6.30
N GLU A 96 -6.75 5.55 -6.41
CA GLU A 96 -6.81 6.44 -5.27
C GLU A 96 -7.93 6.02 -4.31
N PHE A 97 -7.63 6.03 -3.03
CA PHE A 97 -8.62 5.80 -1.98
C PHE A 97 -8.42 6.80 -0.85
N VAL A 98 -9.49 7.02 -0.09
CA VAL A 98 -9.50 7.99 0.99
C VAL A 98 -8.98 7.34 2.27
N LEU A 99 -8.09 8.05 2.96
CA LEU A 99 -7.64 7.71 4.30
C LEU A 99 -8.38 8.60 5.30
N THR A 100 -8.92 7.98 6.33
CA THR A 100 -9.59 8.68 7.41
C THR A 100 -8.93 8.28 8.72
N ILE A 101 -8.38 9.25 9.43
CA ILE A 101 -7.68 9.00 10.69
C ILE A 101 -8.58 9.48 11.81
N PRO A 102 -9.06 8.59 12.69
CA PRO A 102 -9.84 8.99 13.84
C PRO A 102 -9.03 9.92 14.74
N ARG A 103 -9.63 11.01 15.17
CA ARG A 103 -9.03 11.90 16.16
C ARG A 103 -9.66 11.65 17.51
N VAL A 104 -8.79 11.53 18.49
CA VAL A 104 -9.25 11.44 19.87
C VAL A 104 -9.50 12.84 20.37
N ILE A 105 -10.72 13.09 20.82
CA ILE A 105 -11.10 14.37 21.38
C ILE A 105 -11.10 14.21 22.90
N HIS A 106 -10.36 15.06 23.53
CA HIS A 106 -10.23 15.06 24.99
C HIS A 106 -10.97 16.25 25.59
#